data_d30276b87f3c2e3c2090ccaa895167ec
#
_entry.id   d30276b87f3c2e3c2090ccaa895167ec
#
_cell.length_a   1.000
_cell.length_b   1.000
_cell.length_c   1.000
_cell.angle_alpha   90.00
_cell.angle_beta   90.00
_cell.angle_gamma   90.00
#
_symmetry.space_group_name_H-M   'P 1'
#
loop_
_entity.id
_entity.type
_entity.pdbx_description
1 polymer ?
#
loop_
_entity_poly.entity_id
_entity_poly.type
_entity_poly.pdbx_seq_one_letter_code
_entity_poly.pdbx_strand_id
1 'polypeptide(L)'
;MKIRCIAVDDEPLALNKLKRHILKFPYLELVAACHDAEQARKVLETGNVDLMYVDINMPDINGLEFVRTLANPPMVVFVTAYPEYAVESYKVSALNYLLKPYGSNDFERTAETVYKHWQMLQAQRENSTSGEDNVVYMKCDSRFIRIECDEIRFIEGSNEYPKLHQTSYAPFLTHMNFRQIT
;
A
#
# COMPACT_ATOMS: atom_id res chain seq x y z
N MET A 1 -17.20 6.50 3.36
CA MET A 1 -15.96 7.11 2.78
C MET A 1 -15.70 6.43 1.45
N LYS A 2 -15.17 7.13 0.42
CA LYS A 2 -14.86 6.55 -0.89
C LYS A 2 -13.36 6.40 -1.05
N ILE A 3 -12.93 5.39 -1.81
CA ILE A 3 -11.53 5.17 -2.20
C ILE A 3 -11.22 6.12 -3.35
N ARG A 4 -10.35 7.08 -3.13
CA ARG A 4 -9.94 8.08 -4.13
C ARG A 4 -8.89 7.46 -5.02
N CYS A 5 -9.21 7.27 -6.29
CA CYS A 5 -8.33 6.58 -7.22
C CYS A 5 -7.94 7.44 -8.42
N ILE A 6 -6.77 7.16 -8.98
CA ILE A 6 -6.32 7.66 -10.28
C ILE A 6 -6.16 6.51 -11.26
N ALA A 7 -6.34 6.81 -12.53
CA ALA A 7 -6.06 5.92 -13.65
C ALA A 7 -4.93 6.50 -14.49
N VAL A 8 -3.93 5.68 -14.80
CA VAL A 8 -2.74 6.09 -15.58
C VAL A 8 -2.54 5.12 -16.74
N ASP A 9 -2.66 5.60 -17.95
CA ASP A 9 -2.52 4.81 -19.18
C ASP A 9 -2.32 5.78 -20.35
N ASP A 10 -1.27 5.63 -21.14
CA ASP A 10 -0.97 6.50 -22.29
C ASP A 10 -1.95 6.28 -23.45
N GLU A 11 -2.61 5.10 -23.50
CA GLU A 11 -3.59 4.79 -24.53
C GLU A 11 -4.97 5.34 -24.17
N PRO A 12 -5.52 6.34 -24.93
CA PRO A 12 -6.78 6.99 -24.57
C PRO A 12 -7.98 6.05 -24.50
N LEU A 13 -8.00 4.99 -25.34
CA LEU A 13 -9.08 4.00 -25.35
C LEU A 13 -9.05 3.11 -24.10
N ALA A 14 -7.87 2.68 -23.68
CA ALA A 14 -7.68 1.90 -22.47
C ALA A 14 -8.04 2.73 -21.24
N LEU A 15 -7.57 3.98 -21.18
CA LEU A 15 -7.90 4.92 -20.12
C LEU A 15 -9.41 5.18 -20.01
N ASN A 16 -10.10 5.38 -21.14
CA ASN A 16 -11.56 5.55 -21.16
C ASN A 16 -12.32 4.28 -20.76
N LYS A 17 -11.81 3.09 -21.09
CA LYS A 17 -12.36 1.83 -20.63
C LYS A 17 -12.23 1.70 -19.11
N LEU A 18 -11.05 1.99 -18.57
CA LEU A 18 -10.77 1.96 -17.15
C LEU A 18 -11.67 2.91 -16.35
N LYS A 19 -11.81 4.18 -16.82
CA LYS A 19 -12.77 5.16 -16.26
C LYS A 19 -14.18 4.60 -16.17
N ARG A 20 -14.69 4.00 -17.26
CA ARG A 20 -16.04 3.43 -17.29
C ARG A 20 -16.23 2.28 -16.31
N HIS A 21 -15.20 1.48 -16.07
CA HIS A 21 -15.26 0.43 -15.06
C HIS A 21 -15.25 1.01 -13.65
N ILE A 22 -14.36 1.93 -13.33
CA ILE A 22 -14.28 2.60 -12.02
C ILE A 22 -15.62 3.21 -11.63
N LEU A 23 -16.26 3.95 -12.54
CA LEU A 23 -17.52 4.65 -12.29
C LEU A 23 -18.73 3.73 -11.99
N LYS A 24 -18.61 2.42 -12.24
CA LYS A 24 -19.67 1.45 -11.88
C LYS A 24 -19.68 1.12 -10.39
N PHE A 25 -18.61 1.40 -9.66
CA PHE A 25 -18.46 1.03 -8.26
C PHE A 25 -18.65 2.25 -7.36
N PRO A 26 -19.72 2.32 -6.54
CA PRO A 26 -20.05 3.52 -5.76
C PRO A 26 -19.02 3.84 -4.68
N TYR A 27 -18.20 2.88 -4.28
CA TYR A 27 -17.13 3.04 -3.30
C TYR A 27 -15.80 3.52 -3.91
N LEU A 28 -15.69 3.59 -5.25
CA LEU A 28 -14.55 4.19 -5.94
C LEU A 28 -14.89 5.62 -6.37
N GLU A 29 -13.91 6.52 -6.27
CA GLU A 29 -13.98 7.89 -6.74
C GLU A 29 -12.79 8.19 -7.63
N LEU A 30 -13.02 8.34 -8.94
CA LEU A 30 -11.97 8.71 -9.87
C LEU A 30 -11.66 10.20 -9.73
N VAL A 31 -10.49 10.52 -9.14
CA VAL A 31 -10.06 11.91 -8.94
C VAL A 31 -9.27 12.45 -10.12
N ALA A 32 -8.56 11.60 -10.86
CA ALA A 32 -7.85 11.98 -12.07
C ALA A 32 -7.66 10.80 -13.02
N ALA A 33 -7.50 11.14 -14.30
CA ALA A 33 -7.08 10.21 -15.34
C ALA A 33 -5.89 10.83 -16.06
N CYS A 34 -4.74 10.18 -15.96
CA CYS A 34 -3.44 10.66 -16.39
C CYS A 34 -2.98 9.90 -17.63
N HIS A 35 -2.40 10.59 -18.59
CA HIS A 35 -1.89 9.99 -19.81
C HIS A 35 -0.39 9.63 -19.72
N ASP A 36 0.26 10.00 -18.63
CA ASP A 36 1.69 9.75 -18.39
C ASP A 36 2.00 9.77 -16.88
N ALA A 37 3.21 9.34 -16.55
CA ALA A 37 3.70 9.27 -15.18
C ALA A 37 3.91 10.67 -14.55
N GLU A 38 4.19 11.71 -15.34
CA GLU A 38 4.39 13.06 -14.84
C GLU A 38 3.06 13.66 -14.34
N GLN A 39 1.99 13.49 -15.10
CA GLN A 39 0.64 13.89 -14.67
C GLN A 39 0.22 13.15 -13.40
N ALA A 40 0.47 11.84 -13.37
CA ALA A 40 0.19 11.02 -12.19
C ALA A 40 0.95 11.51 -10.95
N ARG A 41 2.25 11.83 -11.08
CA ARG A 41 3.08 12.37 -10.00
C ARG A 41 2.51 13.66 -9.43
N LYS A 42 2.14 14.62 -10.28
CA LYS A 42 1.52 15.89 -9.87
C LYS A 42 0.24 15.68 -9.05
N VAL A 43 -0.58 14.70 -9.43
CA VAL A 43 -1.80 14.37 -8.68
C VAL A 43 -1.46 13.71 -7.35
N LEU A 44 -0.49 12.79 -7.32
CA LEU A 44 -0.05 12.10 -6.11
C LEU A 44 0.55 13.08 -5.07
N GLU A 45 1.24 14.13 -5.50
CA GLU A 45 1.78 15.19 -4.63
C GLU A 45 0.70 15.92 -3.81
N THR A 46 -0.55 15.90 -4.26
CA THR A 46 -1.68 16.45 -3.48
C THR A 46 -1.98 15.66 -2.21
N GLY A 47 -1.41 14.45 -2.05
CA GLY A 47 -1.59 13.57 -0.87
C GLY A 47 -2.98 12.97 -0.71
N ASN A 48 -3.83 13.07 -1.73
CA ASN A 48 -5.25 12.70 -1.65
C ASN A 48 -5.63 11.53 -2.57
N VAL A 49 -4.75 10.56 -2.74
CA VAL A 49 -4.95 9.37 -3.58
C VAL A 49 -4.74 8.12 -2.75
N ASP A 50 -5.75 7.26 -2.68
CA ASP A 50 -5.72 5.99 -1.95
C ASP A 50 -5.32 4.81 -2.84
N LEU A 51 -5.60 4.91 -4.16
CA LEU A 51 -5.46 3.83 -5.12
C LEU A 51 -4.97 4.36 -6.48
N MET A 52 -4.07 3.62 -7.12
CA MET A 52 -3.63 3.90 -8.48
C MET A 52 -3.81 2.65 -9.36
N TYR A 53 -4.57 2.80 -10.44
CA TYR A 53 -4.56 1.88 -11.57
C TYR A 53 -3.53 2.39 -12.56
N VAL A 54 -2.52 1.61 -12.88
CA VAL A 54 -1.41 2.07 -13.74
C VAL A 54 -1.03 1.04 -14.78
N ASP A 55 -0.91 1.48 -16.03
CA ASP A 55 -0.31 0.63 -17.07
C ASP A 55 1.18 0.47 -16.84
N ILE A 56 1.69 -0.70 -17.17
CA ILE A 56 3.13 -1.00 -17.07
C ILE A 56 3.89 -0.41 -18.26
N ASN A 57 3.33 -0.54 -19.47
CA ASN A 57 4.00 -0.09 -20.69
C ASN A 57 3.58 1.33 -21.08
N MET A 58 4.26 2.31 -20.55
CA MET A 58 4.13 3.70 -20.95
C MET A 58 5.40 4.17 -21.67
N PRO A 59 5.31 5.11 -22.63
CA PRO A 59 6.46 5.54 -23.45
C PRO A 59 7.62 6.12 -22.65
N ASP A 60 7.31 6.90 -21.61
CA ASP A 60 8.30 7.70 -20.87
C ASP A 60 9.00 6.91 -19.79
N ILE A 61 8.26 6.08 -19.06
CA ILE A 61 8.77 5.26 -17.97
C ILE A 61 7.90 4.02 -17.79
N ASN A 62 8.53 2.87 -17.55
CA ASN A 62 7.79 1.67 -17.17
C ASN A 62 7.03 1.88 -15.85
N GLY A 63 5.74 1.48 -15.80
CA GLY A 63 4.88 1.67 -14.63
C GLY A 63 5.41 1.04 -13.34
N LEU A 64 6.15 -0.09 -13.43
CA LEU A 64 6.82 -0.70 -12.27
C LEU A 64 7.93 0.21 -11.74
N GLU A 65 8.73 0.78 -12.64
CA GLU A 65 9.79 1.73 -12.25
C GLU A 65 9.19 2.99 -11.69
N PHE A 66 8.12 3.51 -12.30
CA PHE A 66 7.40 4.66 -11.78
C PHE A 66 6.97 4.46 -10.34
N VAL A 67 6.31 3.33 -10.01
CA VAL A 67 5.89 3.01 -8.64
C VAL A 67 7.08 2.94 -7.68
N ARG A 68 8.21 2.37 -8.11
CA ARG A 68 9.45 2.31 -7.29
C ARG A 68 10.03 3.68 -6.96
N THR A 69 9.79 4.69 -7.79
CA THR A 69 10.26 6.07 -7.53
C THR A 69 9.42 6.83 -6.50
N LEU A 70 8.24 6.31 -6.14
CA LEU A 70 7.36 6.93 -5.17
C LEU A 70 7.80 6.59 -3.76
N ALA A 71 8.01 7.60 -2.91
CA ALA A 71 8.40 7.39 -1.51
C ALA A 71 7.29 6.69 -0.70
N ASN A 72 6.04 7.09 -0.94
CA ASN A 72 4.84 6.53 -0.29
C ASN A 72 3.78 6.25 -1.38
N PRO A 73 3.88 5.14 -2.12
CA PRO A 73 2.89 4.81 -3.13
C PRO A 73 1.53 4.52 -2.49
N PRO A 74 0.41 4.92 -3.13
CA PRO A 74 -0.91 4.44 -2.74
C PRO A 74 -1.04 2.94 -2.99
N MET A 75 -2.18 2.33 -2.69
CA MET A 75 -2.48 0.98 -3.20
C MET A 75 -2.32 0.97 -4.72
N VAL A 76 -1.68 -0.07 -5.26
CA VAL A 76 -1.38 -0.16 -6.70
C VAL A 76 -2.05 -1.37 -7.30
N VAL A 77 -2.75 -1.16 -8.42
CA VAL A 77 -3.24 -2.19 -9.32
C VAL A 77 -2.60 -1.96 -10.69
N PHE A 78 -1.79 -2.90 -11.13
CA PHE A 78 -1.26 -2.84 -12.50
C PHE A 78 -2.28 -3.31 -13.52
N VAL A 79 -2.36 -2.60 -14.65
CA VAL A 79 -3.26 -2.89 -15.76
C VAL A 79 -2.42 -2.98 -17.04
N THR A 80 -2.22 -4.19 -17.59
CA THR A 80 -1.29 -4.36 -18.70
C THR A 80 -1.66 -5.54 -19.61
N ALA A 81 -1.15 -5.54 -20.83
CA ALA A 81 -1.32 -6.65 -21.79
C ALA A 81 -0.31 -7.80 -21.58
N TYR A 82 0.68 -7.64 -20.69
CA TYR A 82 1.82 -8.55 -20.58
C TYR A 82 1.78 -9.35 -19.28
N PRO A 83 1.48 -10.66 -19.35
CA PRO A 83 1.38 -11.52 -18.16
C PRO A 83 2.71 -11.74 -17.43
N GLU A 84 3.85 -11.61 -18.14
CA GLU A 84 5.19 -11.78 -17.56
C GLU A 84 5.51 -10.79 -16.43
N TYR A 85 4.92 -9.61 -16.46
CA TYR A 85 5.10 -8.63 -15.39
C TYR A 85 4.33 -8.95 -14.11
N ALA A 86 3.44 -9.94 -14.12
CA ALA A 86 2.73 -10.35 -12.91
C ALA A 86 3.69 -10.77 -11.80
N VAL A 87 4.77 -11.48 -12.11
CA VAL A 87 5.80 -11.88 -11.14
C VAL A 87 6.60 -10.69 -10.63
N GLU A 88 6.88 -9.70 -11.48
CA GLU A 88 7.63 -8.51 -11.07
C GLU A 88 6.80 -7.55 -10.24
N SER A 89 5.49 -7.51 -10.42
CA SER A 89 4.57 -6.68 -9.65
C SER A 89 4.57 -7.02 -8.15
N TYR A 90 4.85 -8.27 -7.77
CA TYR A 90 5.04 -8.65 -6.38
C TYR A 90 6.24 -7.96 -5.71
N LYS A 91 7.28 -7.63 -6.48
CA LYS A 91 8.48 -6.95 -5.95
C LYS A 91 8.24 -5.49 -5.58
N VAL A 92 7.15 -4.90 -6.05
CA VAL A 92 6.73 -3.52 -5.75
C VAL A 92 5.48 -3.46 -4.87
N SER A 93 5.15 -4.59 -4.20
CA SER A 93 4.01 -4.69 -3.28
C SER A 93 2.66 -4.29 -3.91
N ALA A 94 2.47 -4.60 -5.21
CA ALA A 94 1.21 -4.35 -5.87
C ALA A 94 0.09 -5.17 -5.21
N LEU A 95 -1.06 -4.53 -5.02
CA LEU A 95 -2.22 -5.17 -4.43
C LEU A 95 -2.87 -6.16 -5.39
N ASN A 96 -2.89 -5.85 -6.68
CA ASN A 96 -3.46 -6.71 -7.70
C ASN A 96 -2.89 -6.41 -9.09
N TYR A 97 -3.26 -7.28 -10.03
CA TYR A 97 -2.84 -7.25 -11.42
C TYR A 97 -4.06 -7.52 -12.32
N LEU A 98 -4.32 -6.65 -13.29
CA LEU A 98 -5.46 -6.75 -14.21
C LEU A 98 -4.93 -6.89 -15.65
N LEU A 99 -5.09 -8.07 -16.23
CA LEU A 99 -4.56 -8.38 -17.57
C LEU A 99 -5.51 -7.86 -18.65
N LYS A 100 -5.02 -7.06 -19.59
CA LYS A 100 -5.72 -6.66 -20.82
C LYS A 100 -5.74 -7.83 -21.83
N PRO A 101 -6.86 -8.12 -22.51
CA PRO A 101 -8.17 -7.48 -22.38
C PRO A 101 -8.97 -8.02 -21.19
N TYR A 102 -9.42 -7.16 -20.30
CA TYR A 102 -10.26 -7.53 -19.15
C TYR A 102 -11.73 -7.21 -19.39
N GLY A 103 -12.60 -8.01 -18.81
CA GLY A 103 -14.04 -7.83 -18.77
C GLY A 103 -14.54 -7.16 -17.47
N SER A 104 -15.86 -7.01 -17.35
CA SER A 104 -16.48 -6.46 -16.13
C SER A 104 -16.21 -7.36 -14.92
N ASN A 105 -16.26 -8.67 -15.08
CA ASN A 105 -16.05 -9.62 -13.97
C ASN A 105 -14.60 -9.59 -13.44
N ASP A 106 -13.60 -9.39 -14.33
CA ASP A 106 -12.20 -9.31 -13.92
C ASP A 106 -11.95 -8.03 -13.13
N PHE A 107 -12.52 -6.92 -13.61
CA PHE A 107 -12.44 -5.64 -12.91
C PHE A 107 -13.17 -5.69 -11.55
N GLU A 108 -14.35 -6.32 -11.49
CA GLU A 108 -15.12 -6.49 -10.26
C GLU A 108 -14.33 -7.24 -9.18
N ARG A 109 -13.72 -8.39 -9.52
CA ARG A 109 -12.86 -9.14 -8.60
C ARG A 109 -11.69 -8.31 -8.06
N THR A 110 -11.09 -7.52 -8.97
CA THR A 110 -10.01 -6.60 -8.60
C THR A 110 -10.52 -5.52 -7.65
N ALA A 111 -11.66 -4.90 -7.96
CA ALA A 111 -12.26 -3.85 -7.14
C ALA A 111 -12.68 -4.37 -5.76
N GLU A 112 -13.19 -5.59 -5.67
CA GLU A 112 -13.49 -6.25 -4.38
C GLU A 112 -12.23 -6.48 -3.53
N THR A 113 -11.13 -6.92 -4.15
CA THR A 113 -9.85 -7.10 -3.46
C THR A 113 -9.35 -5.78 -2.90
N VAL A 114 -9.41 -4.72 -3.72
CA VAL A 114 -9.07 -3.35 -3.30
C VAL A 114 -9.93 -2.90 -2.12
N TYR A 115 -11.25 -3.10 -2.20
CA TYR A 115 -12.17 -2.68 -1.16
C TYR A 115 -11.91 -3.37 0.17
N LYS A 116 -11.72 -4.69 0.14
CA LYS A 116 -11.38 -5.48 1.35
C LYS A 116 -10.07 -4.99 1.99
N HIS A 117 -9.04 -4.76 1.18
CA HIS A 117 -7.76 -4.28 1.69
C HIS A 117 -7.88 -2.86 2.28
N TRP A 118 -8.61 -1.99 1.60
CA TRP A 118 -8.85 -0.64 2.09
C TRP A 118 -9.63 -0.63 3.41
N GLN A 119 -10.64 -1.50 3.57
CA GLN A 119 -11.35 -1.66 4.85
C GLN A 119 -10.42 -2.10 5.98
N MET A 120 -9.49 -3.03 5.72
CA MET A 120 -8.48 -3.43 6.71
C MET A 120 -7.59 -2.25 7.13
N LEU A 121 -7.14 -1.43 6.17
CA LEU A 121 -6.34 -0.25 6.47
C LEU A 121 -7.12 0.80 7.28
N GLN A 122 -8.41 0.99 6.99
CA GLN A 122 -9.26 1.91 7.76
C GLN A 122 -9.47 1.41 9.20
N ALA A 123 -9.77 0.12 9.37
CA ALA A 123 -9.94 -0.48 10.69
C ALA A 123 -8.65 -0.37 11.53
N GLN A 124 -7.48 -0.53 10.91
CA GLN A 124 -6.20 -0.28 11.58
C GLN A 124 -6.03 1.18 11.99
N ARG A 125 -6.38 2.14 11.12
CA ARG A 125 -6.33 3.58 11.43
C ARG A 125 -7.31 3.98 12.54
N GLU A 126 -8.52 3.42 12.55
CA GLU A 126 -9.53 3.68 13.58
C GLU A 126 -9.10 3.10 14.93
N ASN A 127 -8.51 1.92 14.95
CA ASN A 127 -7.92 1.34 16.17
C ASN A 127 -6.74 2.18 16.69
N SER A 128 -5.93 2.75 15.79
CA SER A 128 -4.85 3.68 16.14
C SER A 128 -5.36 5.01 16.74
N THR A 129 -6.55 5.49 16.36
CA THR A 129 -7.14 6.73 16.91
C THR A 129 -7.90 6.53 18.22
N SER A 130 -8.20 5.30 18.60
CA SER A 130 -8.95 4.98 19.84
C SER A 130 -8.06 4.68 21.07
N GLY A 131 -6.85 5.23 21.14
CA GLY A 131 -5.98 5.20 22.34
C GLY A 131 -5.08 3.97 22.45
N GLU A 132 -4.94 3.15 21.41
CA GLU A 132 -3.96 2.06 21.34
C GLU A 132 -2.65 2.45 20.64
N ASP A 133 -2.47 3.72 20.28
CA ASP A 133 -1.23 4.26 19.67
C ASP A 133 0.01 4.19 20.61
N ASN A 134 -0.20 3.74 21.84
CA ASN A 134 0.86 3.64 22.84
C ASN A 134 1.33 2.20 23.07
N VAL A 135 1.06 1.29 22.14
CA VAL A 135 1.38 -0.13 22.31
C VAL A 135 2.21 -0.68 21.17
N VAL A 136 3.34 -1.30 21.51
CA VAL A 136 4.19 -2.03 20.57
C VAL A 136 4.13 -3.53 20.87
N TYR A 137 3.97 -4.36 19.84
CA TYR A 137 4.08 -5.80 19.95
C TYR A 137 5.48 -6.24 19.57
N MET A 138 6.24 -6.74 20.53
CA MET A 138 7.60 -7.21 20.28
C MET A 138 7.68 -8.73 20.35
N LYS A 139 8.41 -9.32 19.40
CA LYS A 139 8.67 -10.75 19.39
C LYS A 139 9.80 -11.08 20.36
N CYS A 140 9.50 -11.85 21.39
CA CYS A 140 10.44 -12.39 22.36
C CYS A 140 10.32 -13.92 22.34
N ASP A 141 11.39 -14.62 21.97
CA ASP A 141 11.41 -16.07 21.72
C ASP A 141 10.29 -16.51 20.75
N SER A 142 9.30 -17.25 21.22
CA SER A 142 8.18 -17.76 20.41
C SER A 142 6.87 -17.00 20.65
N ARG A 143 6.88 -15.87 21.37
CA ARG A 143 5.68 -15.12 21.76
C ARG A 143 5.79 -13.65 21.37
N PHE A 144 4.63 -13.03 21.08
CA PHE A 144 4.53 -11.59 21.00
C PHE A 144 4.13 -11.03 22.37
N ILE A 145 4.91 -10.05 22.84
CA ILE A 145 4.65 -9.34 24.09
C ILE A 145 4.09 -7.96 23.73
N ARG A 146 2.94 -7.63 24.30
CA ARG A 146 2.33 -6.30 24.21
C ARG A 146 3.01 -5.39 25.23
N ILE A 147 3.54 -4.24 24.75
CA ILE A 147 4.26 -3.27 25.57
C ILE A 147 3.65 -1.89 25.34
N GLU A 148 3.37 -1.18 26.40
CA GLU A 148 2.96 0.23 26.32
C GLU A 148 4.18 1.09 26.07
N CYS A 149 4.12 2.00 25.07
CA CYS A 149 5.28 2.83 24.71
C CYS A 149 5.77 3.68 25.88
N ASP A 150 4.86 4.11 26.76
CA ASP A 150 5.18 4.87 27.97
C ASP A 150 5.98 4.07 29.02
N GLU A 151 5.96 2.75 28.92
CA GLU A 151 6.77 1.87 29.74
C GLU A 151 8.18 1.66 29.21
N ILE A 152 8.45 2.02 27.94
CA ILE A 152 9.76 1.86 27.32
C ILE A 152 10.68 3.00 27.79
N ARG A 153 11.73 2.66 28.50
CA ARG A 153 12.74 3.63 28.94
C ARG A 153 13.81 3.87 27.87
N PHE A 154 14.36 2.80 27.34
CA PHE A 154 15.33 2.84 26.24
C PHE A 154 15.55 1.44 25.67
N ILE A 155 16.13 1.39 24.47
CA ILE A 155 16.53 0.16 23.79
C ILE A 155 18.05 0.15 23.71
N GLU A 156 18.65 -0.82 24.35
CA GLU A 156 20.11 -1.04 24.33
C GLU A 156 20.49 -1.88 23.10
N GLY A 157 21.36 -1.29 22.28
CA GLY A 157 21.87 -1.99 21.09
C GLY A 157 22.85 -3.09 21.50
N SER A 158 22.59 -4.33 21.09
CA SER A 158 23.54 -5.44 21.16
C SER A 158 23.82 -5.97 19.76
N ASN A 159 24.98 -6.60 19.55
CA ASN A 159 25.42 -7.06 18.23
C ASN A 159 24.51 -8.14 17.60
N GLU A 160 23.72 -8.86 18.40
CA GLU A 160 22.80 -9.88 17.89
C GLU A 160 21.34 -9.54 18.10
N TYR A 161 20.96 -9.05 19.29
CA TYR A 161 19.55 -8.78 19.63
C TYR A 161 19.44 -7.55 20.52
N PRO A 162 18.61 -6.55 20.14
CA PRO A 162 18.33 -5.40 21.00
C PRO A 162 17.70 -5.81 22.33
N LYS A 163 18.12 -5.15 23.41
CA LYS A 163 17.58 -5.36 24.75
C LYS A 163 16.66 -4.20 25.12
N LEU A 164 15.41 -4.52 25.41
CA LEU A 164 14.43 -3.52 25.80
C LEU A 164 14.44 -3.36 27.33
N HIS A 165 14.54 -2.11 27.80
CA HIS A 165 14.44 -1.73 29.19
C HIS A 165 13.09 -1.03 29.44
N GLN A 166 12.33 -1.55 30.42
CA GLN A 166 11.02 -1.06 30.81
C GLN A 166 11.02 -0.47 32.22
N THR A 167 10.02 0.33 32.54
CA THR A 167 9.86 0.95 33.86
C THR A 167 9.42 -0.07 34.91
N SER A 168 8.49 -0.96 34.58
CA SER A 168 7.79 -1.83 35.51
C SER A 168 8.25 -3.29 35.49
N TYR A 169 9.04 -3.70 34.49
CA TYR A 169 9.44 -5.10 34.30
C TYR A 169 10.95 -5.24 34.04
N ALA A 170 11.47 -6.46 34.24
CA ALA A 170 12.85 -6.75 33.95
C ALA A 170 13.16 -6.60 32.45
N PRO A 171 14.36 -6.13 32.08
CA PRO A 171 14.76 -6.03 30.68
C PRO A 171 14.76 -7.39 29.99
N PHE A 172 14.33 -7.44 28.71
CA PHE A 172 14.34 -8.65 27.91
C PHE A 172 14.94 -8.43 26.51
N LEU A 173 15.41 -9.51 25.88
CA LEU A 173 15.95 -9.52 24.53
C LEU A 173 14.81 -9.65 23.51
N THR A 174 14.83 -8.84 22.45
CA THR A 174 13.89 -8.97 21.34
C THR A 174 14.59 -9.51 20.09
N HIS A 175 13.92 -10.40 19.36
CA HIS A 175 14.41 -10.94 18.08
C HIS A 175 14.11 -10.02 16.88
N MET A 176 13.71 -8.78 17.12
CA MET A 176 13.48 -7.75 16.08
C MET A 176 14.71 -6.87 15.96
N ASN A 177 15.11 -6.55 14.72
CA ASN A 177 16.18 -5.60 14.49
C ASN A 177 15.68 -4.14 14.59
N PHE A 178 16.60 -3.17 14.75
CA PHE A 178 16.24 -1.75 14.90
C PHE A 178 15.39 -1.19 13.76
N ARG A 179 15.51 -1.71 12.51
CA ARG A 179 14.68 -1.29 11.38
C ARG A 179 13.23 -1.79 11.43
N GLN A 180 12.92 -2.72 12.32
CA GLN A 180 11.58 -3.28 12.51
C GLN A 180 10.86 -2.66 13.72
N ILE A 181 11.59 -1.89 14.53
CA ILE A 181 11.08 -1.23 15.74
C ILE A 181 10.75 0.24 15.47
N THR A 182 11.31 0.83 14.42
CA THR A 182 11.01 2.19 13.94
C THR A 182 10.02 2.17 12.79
#